data_446bb82145551b9bac12196d613f227f
#
_entry.id   446bb82145551b9bac12196d613f227f
#
_cell.length_a   1.000
_cell.length_b   1.000
_cell.length_c   1.000
_cell.angle_alpha   90.00
_cell.angle_beta   90.00
_cell.angle_gamma   90.00
#
_symmetry.space_group_name_H-M   'P 1'
#
loop_
_entity.id
_entity.type
_entity.pdbx_description
1 polymer ?
#
loop_
_entity_poly.entity_id
_entity_poly.type
_entity_poly.pdbx_seq_one_letter_code
_entity_poly.pdbx_strand_id
1 'polypeptide(L)'
;DSKKLSPAKRDKLYDEIREKAISYGIGIADHTYIDRVNILNATRKAMETAILSMKIKPDFLIIDAVRLDLDIVQMSVPKADATSASVAAASILAKVTRDRIMEKMELKYPGYGFAQHKGYGTPAHVEAIKRLGLCPIHRRSFTEGLLDAETAV
;
A
#
# COMPACT_ATOMS: atom_id res chain seq x y z
N ASP A 1 -8.99 -9.86 -7.94
CA ASP A 1 -7.81 -9.90 -7.05
C ASP A 1 -6.57 -9.43 -7.82
N SER A 2 -6.10 -8.23 -7.49
CA SER A 2 -4.95 -7.58 -8.15
C SER A 2 -3.65 -8.39 -8.03
N LYS A 3 -3.52 -9.26 -7.03
CA LYS A 3 -2.34 -10.09 -6.81
C LYS A 3 -2.24 -11.26 -7.79
N LYS A 4 -3.36 -11.69 -8.38
CA LYS A 4 -3.41 -12.78 -9.37
C LYS A 4 -3.08 -12.32 -10.79
N LEU A 5 -3.00 -11.03 -11.03
CA LEU A 5 -2.68 -10.47 -12.33
C LEU A 5 -1.16 -10.33 -12.52
N SER A 6 -0.69 -10.50 -13.76
CA SER A 6 0.70 -10.17 -14.09
C SER A 6 0.95 -8.65 -13.98
N PRO A 7 2.20 -8.20 -13.74
CA PRO A 7 2.53 -6.78 -13.70
C PRO A 7 2.06 -6.02 -14.94
N ALA A 8 2.35 -6.52 -16.13
CA ALA A 8 1.95 -5.90 -17.39
C ALA A 8 0.42 -5.75 -17.53
N LYS A 9 -0.35 -6.75 -17.08
CA LYS A 9 -1.81 -6.66 -17.09
C LYS A 9 -2.33 -5.65 -16.06
N ARG A 10 -1.69 -5.55 -14.89
CA ARG A 10 -2.02 -4.52 -13.90
C ARG A 10 -1.75 -3.11 -14.43
N ASP A 11 -0.61 -2.88 -15.07
CA ASP A 11 -0.28 -1.58 -15.65
C ASP A 11 -1.29 -1.15 -16.73
N LYS A 12 -1.66 -2.06 -17.62
CA LYS A 12 -2.70 -1.79 -18.62
C LYS A 12 -4.04 -1.42 -17.98
N LEU A 13 -4.48 -2.20 -16.99
CA LEU A 13 -5.72 -1.94 -16.27
C LEU A 13 -5.66 -0.64 -15.45
N TYR A 14 -4.50 -0.30 -14.90
CA TYR A 14 -4.30 0.98 -14.20
C TYR A 14 -4.62 2.17 -15.08
N ASP A 15 -4.12 2.18 -16.31
CA ASP A 15 -4.37 3.26 -17.26
C ASP A 15 -5.84 3.29 -17.71
N GLU A 16 -6.44 2.12 -18.01
CA GLU A 16 -7.85 2.00 -18.36
C GLU A 16 -8.78 2.50 -17.23
N ILE A 17 -8.48 2.16 -15.97
CA ILE A 17 -9.27 2.60 -14.81
C ILE A 17 -9.21 4.12 -14.68
N ARG A 18 -8.03 4.71 -14.81
CA ARG A 18 -7.86 6.16 -14.72
C ARG A 18 -8.60 6.93 -15.81
N GLU A 19 -8.69 6.34 -16.99
CA GLU A 19 -9.39 6.92 -18.12
C GLU A 19 -10.92 6.81 -17.98
N LYS A 20 -11.41 5.65 -17.50
CA LYS A 20 -12.86 5.33 -17.48
C LYS A 20 -13.55 5.68 -16.16
N ALA A 21 -12.82 5.80 -15.06
CA ALA A 21 -13.43 6.14 -13.78
C ALA A 21 -14.01 7.56 -13.79
N ILE A 22 -15.21 7.71 -13.28
CA ILE A 22 -15.86 9.02 -13.09
C ILE A 22 -15.01 9.92 -12.19
N SER A 23 -14.47 9.34 -11.13
CA SER A 23 -13.51 9.97 -10.23
C SER A 23 -12.69 8.89 -9.52
N TYR A 24 -11.46 9.20 -9.16
CA TYR A 24 -10.64 8.36 -8.30
C TYR A 24 -9.75 9.24 -7.42
N GLY A 25 -9.28 8.67 -6.33
CA GLY A 25 -8.34 9.30 -5.42
C GLY A 25 -7.31 8.29 -4.91
N ILE A 26 -6.13 8.75 -4.59
CA ILE A 26 -5.05 7.93 -4.02
C ILE A 26 -4.60 8.60 -2.73
N GLY A 27 -4.62 7.86 -1.65
CA GLY A 27 -4.10 8.28 -0.34
C GLY A 27 -2.87 7.49 0.02
N ILE A 28 -1.89 8.16 0.60
CA ILE A 28 -0.62 7.57 1.01
C ILE A 28 -0.35 7.93 2.47
N ALA A 29 0.00 6.94 3.28
CA ALA A 29 0.56 7.13 4.61
C ALA A 29 2.01 6.66 4.58
N ASP A 30 2.93 7.51 5.00
CA ASP A 30 4.36 7.19 5.03
C ASP A 30 4.76 6.34 6.24
N HIS A 31 6.00 5.89 6.25
CA HIS A 31 6.57 5.05 7.29
C HIS A 31 6.54 5.73 8.65
N THR A 32 6.78 7.04 8.73
CA THR A 32 6.79 7.78 10.01
C THR A 32 5.40 7.88 10.61
N TYR A 33 4.39 8.05 9.77
CA TYR A 33 3.00 8.03 10.21
C TYR A 33 2.58 6.62 10.68
N ILE A 34 3.00 5.56 9.96
CA ILE A 34 2.73 4.16 10.33
C ILE A 34 3.34 3.85 11.70
N ASP A 35 4.60 4.22 11.94
CA ASP A 35 5.29 4.00 13.21
C ASP A 35 4.63 4.74 14.37
N ARG A 36 4.02 5.89 14.11
CA ARG A 36 3.32 6.70 15.13
C ARG A 36 1.95 6.17 15.52
N VAL A 37 1.15 5.67 14.55
CA VAL A 37 -0.28 5.37 14.78
C VAL A 37 -0.64 3.90 14.56
N ASN A 38 0.29 3.05 14.18
CA ASN A 38 0.19 1.67 13.69
C ASN A 38 -0.39 1.54 12.26
N ILE A 39 -0.24 0.33 11.70
CA ILE A 39 -0.61 0.06 10.30
C ILE A 39 -2.12 0.17 10.06
N LEU A 40 -2.96 -0.24 11.01
CA LEU A 40 -4.42 -0.19 10.86
C LEU A 40 -4.92 1.26 10.76
N ASN A 41 -4.48 2.12 11.66
CA ASN A 41 -4.86 3.54 11.68
C ASN A 41 -4.26 4.29 10.48
N ALA A 42 -3.03 3.95 10.08
CA ALA A 42 -2.43 4.48 8.86
C ALA A 42 -3.18 4.07 7.59
N THR A 43 -3.67 2.83 7.52
CA THR A 43 -4.51 2.35 6.42
C THR A 43 -5.83 3.12 6.35
N ARG A 44 -6.52 3.28 7.48
CA ARG A 44 -7.75 4.11 7.54
C ARG A 44 -7.50 5.53 7.06
N LYS A 45 -6.43 6.16 7.55
CA LYS A 45 -6.06 7.52 7.14
C LYS A 45 -5.76 7.63 5.65
N ALA A 46 -5.04 6.67 5.07
CA ALA A 46 -4.78 6.63 3.64
C ALA A 46 -6.07 6.49 2.83
N MET A 47 -7.01 5.62 3.25
CA MET A 47 -8.32 5.48 2.62
C MET A 47 -9.16 6.76 2.69
N GLU A 48 -9.23 7.40 3.86
CA GLU A 48 -9.93 8.68 4.04
C GLU A 48 -9.33 9.77 3.13
N THR A 49 -7.99 9.85 3.10
CA THR A 49 -7.28 10.80 2.22
C THR A 49 -7.61 10.54 0.74
N ALA A 50 -7.65 9.27 0.31
CA ALA A 50 -8.03 8.90 -1.05
C ALA A 50 -9.45 9.40 -1.38
N ILE A 51 -10.43 9.13 -0.52
CA ILE A 51 -11.83 9.53 -0.70
C ILE A 51 -11.95 11.05 -0.73
N LEU A 52 -11.32 11.74 0.21
CA LEU A 52 -11.36 13.19 0.31
C LEU A 52 -10.64 13.89 -0.85
N SER A 53 -9.69 13.25 -1.51
CA SER A 53 -9.00 13.79 -2.70
C SER A 53 -9.77 13.62 -4.01
N MET A 54 -10.84 12.82 -4.03
CA MET A 54 -11.66 12.64 -5.22
C MET A 54 -12.33 13.95 -5.66
N LYS A 55 -12.31 14.21 -6.96
CA LYS A 55 -12.99 15.41 -7.55
C LYS A 55 -14.52 15.32 -7.36
N ILE A 56 -15.08 14.15 -7.57
CA ILE A 56 -16.49 13.85 -7.33
C ILE A 56 -16.53 12.93 -6.13
N LYS A 57 -17.22 13.37 -5.06
CA LYS A 57 -17.34 12.59 -3.83
C LYS A 57 -18.30 11.42 -4.03
N PRO A 58 -17.96 10.23 -3.50
CA PRO A 58 -18.88 9.11 -3.51
C PRO A 58 -20.02 9.33 -2.49
N ASP A 59 -21.18 8.83 -2.79
CA ASP A 59 -22.35 8.75 -1.92
C ASP A 59 -22.46 7.40 -1.17
N PHE A 60 -21.68 6.41 -1.62
CA PHE A 60 -21.60 5.08 -1.01
C PHE A 60 -20.20 4.49 -1.10
N LEU A 61 -19.73 3.83 -0.03
CA LEU A 61 -18.44 3.17 0.04
C LEU A 61 -18.57 1.66 0.21
N ILE A 62 -17.81 0.90 -0.59
CA ILE A 62 -17.58 -0.52 -0.35
C ILE A 62 -16.10 -0.66 0.03
N ILE A 63 -15.84 -1.17 1.24
CA ILE A 63 -14.50 -1.21 1.81
C ILE A 63 -14.16 -2.64 2.24
N ASP A 64 -12.94 -3.08 1.95
CA ASP A 64 -12.47 -4.39 2.42
C ASP A 64 -12.09 -4.34 3.89
N ALA A 65 -12.85 -5.07 4.71
CA ALA A 65 -12.59 -5.40 6.11
C ALA A 65 -12.41 -4.26 7.12
N VAL A 66 -12.55 -2.99 6.74
CA VAL A 66 -12.43 -1.84 7.67
C VAL A 66 -13.64 -0.91 7.55
N ARG A 67 -13.84 -0.09 8.59
CA ARG A 67 -14.80 1.02 8.60
C ARG A 67 -14.05 2.33 8.81
N LEU A 68 -14.47 3.38 8.09
CA LEU A 68 -13.88 4.72 8.15
C LEU A 68 -14.75 5.66 8.97
N ASP A 69 -14.13 6.67 9.55
CA ASP A 69 -14.82 7.76 10.26
C ASP A 69 -15.18 8.88 9.26
N LEU A 70 -16.13 8.55 8.37
CA LEU A 70 -16.67 9.47 7.36
C LEU A 70 -18.19 9.41 7.38
N ASP A 71 -18.82 10.57 7.20
CA ASP A 71 -20.28 10.70 7.07
C ASP A 71 -20.72 10.34 5.62
N ILE A 72 -20.43 9.11 5.23
CA ILE A 72 -20.82 8.51 3.95
C ILE A 72 -21.33 7.11 4.25
N VAL A 73 -22.43 6.72 3.63
CA VAL A 73 -22.97 5.35 3.76
C VAL A 73 -21.92 4.35 3.32
N GLN A 74 -21.60 3.38 4.16
CA GLN A 74 -20.51 2.45 3.89
C GLN A 74 -20.86 1.01 4.25
N MET A 75 -20.36 0.08 3.43
CA MET A 75 -20.43 -1.36 3.64
C MET A 75 -19.02 -1.92 3.75
N SER A 76 -18.73 -2.62 4.84
CA SER A 76 -17.47 -3.34 5.05
C SER A 76 -17.68 -4.81 4.69
N VAL A 77 -17.00 -5.28 3.65
CA VAL A 77 -17.12 -6.66 3.15
C VAL A 77 -15.74 -7.30 3.04
N PRO A 78 -15.48 -8.38 3.79
CA PRO A 78 -14.21 -9.11 3.63
C PRO A 78 -14.03 -9.64 2.20
N LYS A 79 -12.84 -9.44 1.63
CA LYS A 79 -12.51 -9.82 0.24
C LYS A 79 -13.42 -9.19 -0.81
N ALA A 80 -13.82 -7.95 -0.60
CA ALA A 80 -14.71 -7.21 -1.49
C ALA A 80 -14.17 -7.07 -2.93
N ASP A 81 -12.85 -7.13 -3.11
CA ASP A 81 -12.20 -7.12 -4.43
C ASP A 81 -12.55 -8.34 -5.32
N ALA A 82 -13.02 -9.43 -4.72
CA ALA A 82 -13.49 -10.60 -5.45
C ALA A 82 -14.94 -10.47 -5.97
N THR A 83 -15.72 -9.58 -5.37
CA THR A 83 -17.18 -9.46 -5.62
C THR A 83 -17.60 -8.11 -6.18
N SER A 84 -16.77 -7.09 -6.09
CA SER A 84 -17.03 -5.73 -6.57
C SER A 84 -15.99 -5.25 -7.57
N ALA A 85 -16.45 -4.87 -8.77
CA ALA A 85 -15.56 -4.32 -9.81
C ALA A 85 -14.90 -3.01 -9.37
N SER A 86 -15.62 -2.15 -8.64
CA SER A 86 -15.08 -0.89 -8.12
C SER A 86 -13.98 -1.12 -7.08
N VAL A 87 -14.15 -2.10 -6.18
CA VAL A 87 -13.13 -2.46 -5.20
C VAL A 87 -11.92 -3.11 -5.88
N ALA A 88 -12.15 -3.98 -6.88
CA ALA A 88 -11.07 -4.55 -7.67
C ALA A 88 -10.26 -3.48 -8.42
N ALA A 89 -10.93 -2.49 -9.02
CA ALA A 89 -10.29 -1.34 -9.67
C ALA A 89 -9.46 -0.50 -8.68
N ALA A 90 -10.02 -0.19 -7.51
CA ALA A 90 -9.31 0.52 -6.44
C ALA A 90 -8.05 -0.25 -5.98
N SER A 91 -8.14 -1.58 -5.84
CA SER A 91 -7.02 -2.44 -5.50
C SER A 91 -5.89 -2.38 -6.53
N ILE A 92 -6.23 -2.31 -7.82
CA ILE A 92 -5.25 -2.18 -8.91
C ILE A 92 -4.56 -0.80 -8.84
N LEU A 93 -5.32 0.28 -8.67
CA LEU A 93 -4.76 1.63 -8.52
C LEU A 93 -3.79 1.71 -7.34
N ALA A 94 -4.19 1.19 -6.19
CA ALA A 94 -3.35 1.18 -5.00
C ALA A 94 -2.09 0.34 -5.20
N LYS A 95 -2.22 -0.87 -5.75
CA LYS A 95 -1.10 -1.80 -5.97
C LYS A 95 -0.07 -1.25 -6.94
N VAL A 96 -0.50 -0.76 -8.09
CA VAL A 96 0.42 -0.22 -9.10
C VAL A 96 1.10 1.05 -8.59
N THR A 97 0.37 1.95 -7.93
CA THR A 97 0.95 3.15 -7.33
C THR A 97 2.03 2.80 -6.31
N ARG A 98 1.76 1.84 -5.41
CA ARG A 98 2.74 1.38 -4.42
C ARG A 98 3.96 0.77 -5.09
N ASP A 99 3.79 -0.10 -6.06
CA ASP A 99 4.89 -0.76 -6.75
C ASP A 99 5.81 0.26 -7.43
N ARG A 100 5.25 1.27 -8.11
CA ARG A 100 6.00 2.37 -8.73
C ARG A 100 6.74 3.24 -7.70
N ILE A 101 6.17 3.46 -6.50
CA ILE A 101 6.86 4.14 -5.40
C ILE A 101 8.08 3.32 -4.98
N MET A 102 7.93 2.01 -4.78
CA MET A 102 9.03 1.16 -4.34
C MET A 102 10.14 1.01 -5.38
N GLU A 103 9.81 1.03 -6.68
CA GLU A 103 10.79 1.09 -7.77
C GLU A 103 11.61 2.38 -7.73
N LYS A 104 10.98 3.53 -7.45
CA LYS A 104 11.70 4.79 -7.23
C LYS A 104 12.57 4.75 -5.97
N MET A 105 12.11 4.06 -4.92
CA MET A 105 12.90 3.89 -3.70
C MET A 105 14.13 3.01 -3.92
N GLU A 106 14.08 2.01 -4.82
CA GLU A 106 15.26 1.25 -5.22
C GLU A 106 16.36 2.13 -5.82
N LEU A 107 15.97 3.11 -6.65
CA LEU A 107 16.93 4.06 -7.23
C LEU A 107 17.55 4.97 -6.16
N LYS A 108 16.77 5.34 -5.15
CA LYS A 108 17.22 6.23 -4.07
C LYS A 108 18.04 5.49 -3.01
N TYR A 109 17.71 4.24 -2.75
CA TYR A 109 18.34 3.37 -1.75
C TYR A 109 18.71 2.04 -2.39
N PRO A 110 19.75 1.99 -3.24
CA PRO A 110 20.12 0.79 -3.99
C PRO A 110 20.63 -0.31 -3.06
N GLY A 111 20.42 -1.56 -3.47
CA GLY A 111 20.93 -2.74 -2.80
C GLY A 111 19.97 -3.37 -1.77
N TYR A 112 18.83 -2.74 -1.47
CA TYR A 112 17.80 -3.35 -0.64
C TYR A 112 16.87 -4.30 -1.40
N GLY A 113 16.73 -4.16 -2.71
CA GLY A 113 15.84 -4.98 -3.54
C GLY A 113 14.38 -4.52 -3.52
N PHE A 114 14.11 -3.25 -3.23
CA PHE A 114 12.75 -2.68 -3.16
C PHE A 114 11.96 -2.83 -4.45
N ALA A 115 12.61 -2.82 -5.61
CA ALA A 115 11.96 -3.07 -6.90
C ALA A 115 11.42 -4.49 -7.03
N GLN A 116 11.97 -5.47 -6.31
CA GLN A 116 11.54 -6.86 -6.35
C GLN A 116 10.47 -7.15 -5.30
N HIS A 117 10.80 -6.99 -4.03
CA HIS A 117 9.92 -7.38 -2.93
C HIS A 117 8.97 -6.26 -2.45
N LYS A 118 9.03 -5.06 -3.04
CA LYS A 118 8.14 -3.92 -2.74
C LYS A 118 8.05 -3.56 -1.24
N GLY A 119 9.13 -3.79 -0.49
CA GLY A 119 9.20 -3.52 0.95
C GLY A 119 8.53 -4.59 1.84
N TYR A 120 8.16 -5.74 1.29
CA TYR A 120 7.69 -6.87 2.09
C TYR A 120 8.86 -7.56 2.80
N GLY A 121 8.58 -8.19 3.95
CA GLY A 121 9.59 -8.89 4.79
C GLY A 121 10.01 -10.24 4.21
N THR A 122 10.49 -10.25 2.98
CA THR A 122 11.07 -11.45 2.35
C THR A 122 12.44 -11.77 2.94
N PRO A 123 12.94 -13.02 2.85
CA PRO A 123 14.29 -13.36 3.29
C PRO A 123 15.36 -12.45 2.65
N ALA A 124 15.23 -12.12 1.37
CA ALA A 124 16.15 -11.23 0.67
C ALA A 124 16.13 -9.79 1.24
N HIS A 125 14.98 -9.28 1.66
CA HIS A 125 14.88 -7.96 2.29
C HIS A 125 15.51 -7.97 3.69
N VAL A 126 15.24 -8.99 4.48
CA VAL A 126 15.84 -9.16 5.81
C VAL A 126 17.37 -9.23 5.70
N GLU A 127 17.90 -10.01 4.76
CA GLU A 127 19.33 -10.13 4.51
C GLU A 127 19.93 -8.78 4.08
N ALA A 128 19.26 -8.03 3.22
CA ALA A 128 19.71 -6.70 2.82
C ALA A 128 19.75 -5.73 4.02
N ILE A 129 18.74 -5.77 4.91
CA ILE A 129 18.73 -4.97 6.15
C ILE A 129 19.91 -5.35 7.07
N LYS A 130 20.18 -6.63 7.26
CA LYS A 130 21.33 -7.10 8.06
C LYS A 130 22.65 -6.59 7.51
N ARG A 131 22.83 -6.62 6.20
CA ARG A 131 24.05 -6.19 5.53
C ARG A 131 24.24 -4.67 5.50
N LEU A 132 23.16 -3.89 5.24
CA LEU A 132 23.22 -2.45 4.95
C LEU A 132 22.71 -1.58 6.10
N GLY A 133 22.08 -2.17 7.11
CA GLY A 133 21.35 -1.45 8.14
C GLY A 133 19.97 -0.95 7.65
N LEU A 134 19.28 -0.18 8.47
CA LEU A 134 18.02 0.43 8.12
C LEU A 134 18.23 1.71 7.31
N CYS A 135 17.55 1.87 6.20
CA CYS A 135 17.45 3.15 5.50
C CYS A 135 16.27 3.99 6.00
N PRO A 136 16.21 5.31 5.68
CA PRO A 136 15.20 6.23 6.23
C PRO A 136 13.75 5.85 6.00
N ILE A 137 13.42 5.02 5.00
CA ILE A 137 12.05 4.64 4.70
C ILE A 137 11.58 3.34 5.38
N HIS A 138 12.44 2.67 6.15
CA HIS A 138 12.02 1.50 6.92
C HIS A 138 11.08 1.90 8.05
N ARG A 139 10.03 1.10 8.22
CA ARG A 139 9.11 1.21 9.36
C ARG A 139 9.79 0.59 10.58
N ARG A 140 10.23 1.42 11.51
CA ARG A 140 10.98 0.95 12.68
C ARG A 140 10.19 -0.06 13.51
N SER A 141 8.89 0.18 13.69
CA SER A 141 7.98 -0.74 14.39
C SER A 141 7.86 -2.13 13.76
N PHE A 142 8.27 -2.31 12.49
CA PHE A 142 8.29 -3.61 11.80
C PHE A 142 9.65 -4.27 11.76
N THR A 143 10.70 -3.55 12.15
CA THR A 143 12.09 -4.01 12.09
C THR A 143 12.71 -4.19 13.47
N GLU A 144 11.98 -3.92 14.54
CA GLU A 144 12.37 -4.23 15.91
C GLU A 144 12.74 -5.70 16.04
N GLY A 145 13.91 -5.99 16.60
CA GLY A 145 14.44 -7.34 16.75
C GLY A 145 15.16 -7.94 15.53
N LEU A 146 15.10 -7.32 14.34
CA LEU A 146 15.85 -7.84 13.18
C LEU A 146 17.37 -7.59 13.30
N LEU A 147 17.76 -6.54 14.01
CA LEU A 147 19.17 -6.17 14.24
C LEU A 147 19.70 -6.62 15.60
N ASP A 148 18.80 -6.90 16.56
CA ASP A 148 19.17 -7.27 17.93
C ASP A 148 19.59 -8.76 18.05
N ALA A 149 19.26 -9.59 17.07
CA ALA A 149 19.57 -11.01 17.08
C ALA A 149 21.08 -11.35 16.93
N GLU A 150 21.93 -10.37 16.61
CA GLU A 150 23.37 -10.55 16.44
C GLU A 150 24.21 -10.08 17.65
N THR A 151 23.60 -9.42 18.65
CA THR A 151 24.29 -8.96 19.87
C THR A 151 24.22 -9.97 21.02
N ALA A 152 23.62 -11.14 20.80
CA ALA A 152 23.43 -12.21 21.80
C ALA A 152 24.32 -13.43 21.53
N VAL A 153 25.59 -13.23 21.11
CA VAL A 153 26.61 -14.30 21.05
C VAL A 153 27.85 -13.83 21.79
#